data_4df33316538ad5291c7aa8a00474c4ca
#
_entry.id   4df33316538ad5291c7aa8a00474c4ca
#
_cell.length_a   1.000
_cell.length_b   1.000
_cell.length_c   1.000
_cell.angle_alpha   90.00
_cell.angle_beta   90.00
_cell.angle_gamma   90.00
#
_symmetry.space_group_name_H-M   'P 1'
#
loop_
_entity.id
_entity.type
_entity.pdbx_description
1 polymer ?
#
loop_
_entity_poly.entity_id
_entity_poly.type
_entity_poly.pdbx_seq_one_letter_code
_entity_poly.pdbx_strand_id
1 'polypeptide(L)'
;MTFKVSAPSAEHLRGLTSGLGAVLTGRRTFEVAQGWGGNHAWGPAFVLTHHIPAGWPRPDSTVHFVTDGIESAVNQAKAAAAGKSVGVHGADTIQQCLNAGLLDELNIDIAAVLLGSGVRLFDHLAKTPAVLGNPTVIPGVGVTHLRYPVRKA
;
A
#
# COMPACT_ATOMS: atom_id res chain seq x y z
N MET A 1 1.51 20.17 -12.13
CA MET A 1 0.16 20.15 -11.53
C MET A 1 0.34 20.09 -10.02
N THR A 2 -0.22 21.03 -9.29
CA THR A 2 -0.12 21.06 -7.82
C THR A 2 -1.46 20.67 -7.24
N PHE A 3 -1.50 19.58 -6.48
CA PHE A 3 -2.71 19.18 -5.77
C PHE A 3 -2.76 19.92 -4.42
N LYS A 4 -3.86 20.65 -4.19
CA LYS A 4 -4.13 21.23 -2.87
C LYS A 4 -4.94 20.22 -2.07
N VAL A 5 -4.40 19.82 -0.92
CA VAL A 5 -5.10 18.90 -0.01
C VAL A 5 -6.17 19.70 0.76
N SER A 6 -7.43 19.33 0.61
CA SER A 6 -8.54 19.92 1.38
C SER A 6 -8.52 19.46 2.85
N ALA A 7 -9.21 20.18 3.73
CA ALA A 7 -9.26 19.80 5.14
C ALA A 7 -9.82 18.38 5.38
N PRO A 8 -10.93 17.94 4.72
CA PRO A 8 -11.41 16.57 4.84
C PRO A 8 -10.39 15.54 4.35
N SER A 9 -9.70 15.81 3.22
CA SER A 9 -8.65 14.92 2.71
C SER A 9 -7.46 14.82 3.66
N ALA A 10 -7.04 15.96 4.24
CA ALA A 10 -5.94 15.99 5.22
C ALA A 10 -6.29 15.21 6.49
N GLU A 11 -7.52 15.31 6.97
CA GLU A 11 -8.01 14.55 8.13
C GLU A 11 -8.06 13.05 7.82
N HIS A 12 -8.61 12.68 6.67
CA HIS A 12 -8.63 11.29 6.20
C HIS A 12 -7.22 10.69 6.14
N LEU A 13 -6.27 11.38 5.50
CA LEU A 13 -4.89 10.93 5.39
C LEU A 13 -4.18 10.82 6.74
N ARG A 14 -4.38 11.78 7.64
CA ARG A 14 -3.85 11.70 9.01
C ARG A 14 -4.41 10.49 9.77
N GLY A 15 -5.71 10.25 9.69
CA GLY A 15 -6.35 9.09 10.32
C GLY A 15 -5.80 7.77 9.79
N LEU A 16 -5.63 7.68 8.46
CA LEU A 16 -5.07 6.51 7.80
C LEU A 16 -3.61 6.26 8.25
N THR A 17 -2.75 7.27 8.14
CA THR A 17 -1.31 7.12 8.39
C THR A 17 -0.96 6.96 9.86
N SER A 18 -1.69 7.58 10.79
CA SER A 18 -1.48 7.42 12.25
C SER A 18 -1.77 6.00 12.75
N GLY A 19 -2.63 5.27 12.04
CA GLY A 19 -2.96 3.87 12.34
C GLY A 19 -1.93 2.86 11.83
N LEU A 20 -0.94 3.30 11.02
CA LEU A 20 0.07 2.41 10.46
C LEU A 20 1.23 2.17 11.44
N GLY A 21 1.74 0.95 11.45
CA GLY A 21 2.93 0.54 12.20
C GLY A 21 4.05 0.01 11.29
N ALA A 22 3.73 -0.33 10.05
CA ALA A 22 4.68 -0.76 9.03
C ALA A 22 4.10 -0.55 7.63
N VAL A 23 4.96 -0.62 6.62
CA VAL A 23 4.59 -0.53 5.20
C VAL A 23 5.09 -1.76 4.46
N LEU A 24 4.27 -2.29 3.57
CA LEU A 24 4.61 -3.35 2.63
C LEU A 24 4.47 -2.85 1.20
N THR A 25 5.47 -3.09 0.37
CA THR A 25 5.48 -2.63 -1.02
C THR A 25 6.31 -3.54 -1.92
N GLY A 26 6.18 -3.34 -3.23
CA GLY A 26 7.01 -4.02 -4.21
C GLY A 26 8.27 -3.21 -4.58
N ARG A 27 9.23 -3.90 -5.20
CA ARG A 27 10.52 -3.32 -5.62
C ARG A 27 10.36 -2.06 -6.48
N ARG A 28 9.42 -2.04 -7.44
CA ARG A 28 9.24 -0.90 -8.34
C ARG A 28 8.88 0.38 -7.57
N THR A 29 8.00 0.30 -6.59
CA THR A 29 7.65 1.46 -5.73
C THR A 29 8.86 1.92 -4.92
N PHE A 30 9.62 0.97 -4.36
CA PHE A 30 10.86 1.26 -3.64
C PHE A 30 11.88 1.99 -4.52
N GLU A 31 12.09 1.54 -5.76
CA GLU A 31 13.03 2.14 -6.71
C GLU A 31 12.60 3.56 -7.12
N VAL A 32 11.33 3.75 -7.47
CA VAL A 32 10.76 5.08 -7.83
C VAL A 32 10.86 6.07 -6.66
N ALA A 33 10.64 5.59 -5.44
CA ALA A 33 10.77 6.40 -4.21
C ALA A 33 12.22 6.54 -3.74
N GLN A 34 13.21 6.06 -4.49
CA GLN A 34 14.64 6.10 -4.12
C GLN A 34 14.92 5.52 -2.73
N GLY A 35 14.16 4.50 -2.35
CA GLY A 35 14.27 3.84 -1.05
C GLY A 35 13.95 4.74 0.14
N TRP A 36 13.24 5.84 -0.07
CA TRP A 36 12.87 6.85 0.96
C TRP A 36 14.08 7.35 1.76
N GLY A 37 15.25 7.40 1.15
CA GLY A 37 16.50 7.74 1.84
C GLY A 37 16.92 6.73 2.92
N GLY A 38 16.31 5.53 2.96
CA GLY A 38 16.56 4.49 3.94
C GLY A 38 15.50 4.37 5.04
N ASN A 39 14.57 5.33 5.16
CA ASN A 39 13.56 5.34 6.23
C ASN A 39 12.21 5.83 5.71
N HIS A 40 11.20 4.98 5.74
CA HIS A 40 9.85 5.36 5.35
C HIS A 40 9.16 6.14 6.46
N ALA A 41 8.44 7.22 6.10
CA ALA A 41 7.81 8.13 7.07
C ALA A 41 6.74 7.47 7.97
N TRP A 42 6.15 6.35 7.54
CA TRP A 42 5.06 5.69 8.24
C TRP A 42 5.48 4.40 8.98
N GLY A 43 6.77 4.22 9.21
CA GLY A 43 7.34 3.08 9.93
C GLY A 43 8.26 2.22 9.07
N PRO A 44 8.74 1.08 9.58
CA PRO A 44 9.60 0.18 8.83
C PRO A 44 8.94 -0.29 7.55
N ALA A 45 9.69 -0.30 6.45
CA ALA A 45 9.21 -0.70 5.13
C ALA A 45 9.71 -2.08 4.76
N PHE A 46 8.80 -2.96 4.36
CA PHE A 46 9.09 -4.29 3.84
C PHE A 46 8.92 -4.28 2.33
N VAL A 47 9.97 -4.64 1.61
CA VAL A 47 10.01 -4.63 0.14
C VAL A 47 10.00 -6.06 -0.37
N LEU A 48 8.87 -6.45 -0.97
CA LEU A 48 8.76 -7.74 -1.64
C LEU A 48 9.50 -7.70 -2.97
N THR A 49 10.48 -8.59 -3.16
CA THR A 49 11.32 -8.64 -4.35
C THR A 49 11.90 -10.03 -4.57
N HIS A 50 12.26 -10.38 -5.79
CA HIS A 50 13.01 -11.60 -6.07
C HIS A 50 14.51 -11.45 -5.78
N HIS A 51 15.03 -10.23 -5.89
CA HIS A 51 16.45 -9.93 -5.71
C HIS A 51 16.62 -8.62 -4.95
N ILE A 52 17.48 -8.63 -3.94
CA ILE A 52 17.81 -7.42 -3.17
C ILE A 52 18.61 -6.48 -4.09
N PRO A 53 18.23 -5.20 -4.23
CA PRO A 53 18.95 -4.25 -5.05
C PRO A 53 20.38 -4.02 -4.58
N ALA A 54 21.28 -3.72 -5.51
CA ALA A 54 22.68 -3.40 -5.17
C ALA A 54 22.75 -2.22 -4.19
N GLY A 55 23.68 -2.30 -3.24
CA GLY A 55 23.84 -1.29 -2.19
C GLY A 55 22.83 -1.41 -1.04
N TRP A 56 22.04 -2.48 -1.00
CA TRP A 56 21.10 -2.79 0.06
C TRP A 56 21.34 -4.20 0.64
N PRO A 57 20.92 -4.49 1.88
CA PRO A 57 20.40 -3.56 2.89
C PRO A 57 21.45 -2.57 3.39
N ARG A 58 21.03 -1.45 3.99
CA ARG A 58 21.93 -0.46 4.60
C ARG A 58 21.85 -0.55 6.13
N PRO A 59 22.97 -0.39 6.86
CA PRO A 59 23.01 -0.57 8.32
C PRO A 59 22.04 0.33 9.10
N ASP A 60 21.88 1.59 8.66
CA ASP A 60 21.06 2.60 9.35
C ASP A 60 19.64 2.73 8.74
N SER A 61 19.20 1.70 8.01
CA SER A 61 17.92 1.72 7.31
C SER A 61 16.87 0.89 8.05
N THR A 62 15.63 1.36 8.03
CA THR A 62 14.44 0.61 8.45
C THR A 62 13.74 -0.09 7.26
N VAL A 63 14.42 -0.22 6.13
CA VAL A 63 13.93 -0.95 4.97
C VAL A 63 14.43 -2.39 5.02
N HIS A 64 13.49 -3.32 4.97
CA HIS A 64 13.72 -4.76 4.97
C HIS A 64 13.32 -5.37 3.63
N PHE A 65 14.11 -6.30 3.10
CA PHE A 65 13.79 -6.98 1.85
C PHE A 65 13.31 -8.41 2.14
N VAL A 66 12.22 -8.80 1.49
CA VAL A 66 11.61 -10.12 1.63
C VAL A 66 11.59 -10.80 0.27
N THR A 67 12.19 -11.98 0.18
CA THR A 67 12.39 -12.70 -1.09
C THR A 67 11.65 -14.04 -1.15
N ASP A 68 10.98 -14.42 -0.09
CA ASP A 68 10.32 -15.72 0.10
C ASP A 68 8.77 -15.65 0.03
N GLY A 69 8.25 -14.59 -0.58
CA GLY A 69 6.85 -14.49 -0.98
C GLY A 69 5.99 -13.57 -0.12
N ILE A 70 4.75 -13.39 -0.59
CA ILE A 70 3.82 -12.41 -0.02
C ILE A 70 3.40 -12.74 1.41
N GLU A 71 3.20 -14.01 1.74
CA GLU A 71 2.79 -14.44 3.09
C GLU A 71 3.87 -14.12 4.12
N SER A 72 5.12 -14.42 3.80
CA SER A 72 6.27 -14.06 4.63
C SER A 72 6.38 -12.54 4.80
N ALA A 73 6.25 -11.78 3.73
CA ALA A 73 6.31 -10.33 3.77
C ALA A 73 5.23 -9.72 4.66
N VAL A 74 3.99 -10.20 4.55
CA VAL A 74 2.87 -9.76 5.40
C VAL A 74 3.12 -10.11 6.87
N ASN A 75 3.59 -11.32 7.16
CA ASN A 75 3.87 -11.76 8.53
C ASN A 75 4.97 -10.93 9.18
N GLN A 76 6.06 -10.65 8.48
CA GLN A 76 7.14 -9.81 8.97
C GLN A 76 6.67 -8.36 9.20
N ALA A 77 5.92 -7.79 8.27
CA ALA A 77 5.37 -6.45 8.41
C ALA A 77 4.38 -6.34 9.59
N LYS A 78 3.50 -7.33 9.77
CA LYS A 78 2.57 -7.40 10.91
C LYS A 78 3.30 -7.49 12.24
N ALA A 79 4.36 -8.29 12.33
CA ALA A 79 5.18 -8.39 13.54
C ALA A 79 5.81 -7.04 13.89
N ALA A 80 6.37 -6.34 12.91
CA ALA A 80 6.96 -5.01 13.11
C ALA A 80 5.91 -3.93 13.42
N ALA A 81 4.68 -4.07 12.92
CA ALA A 81 3.60 -3.11 13.16
C ALA A 81 3.09 -3.10 14.60
N ALA A 82 3.45 -4.09 15.42
CA ALA A 82 3.13 -4.16 16.86
C ALA A 82 1.64 -3.93 17.17
N GLY A 83 0.76 -4.61 16.45
CA GLY A 83 -0.70 -4.51 16.62
C GLY A 83 -1.38 -3.38 15.84
N LYS A 84 -0.62 -2.51 15.19
CA LYS A 84 -1.15 -1.52 14.25
C LYS A 84 -1.36 -2.12 12.87
N SER A 85 -1.95 -1.34 11.96
CA SER A 85 -2.15 -1.74 10.57
C SER A 85 -0.85 -1.72 9.76
N VAL A 86 -0.81 -2.54 8.72
CA VAL A 86 0.24 -2.51 7.70
C VAL A 86 -0.32 -1.83 6.45
N GLY A 87 0.31 -0.75 6.00
CA GLY A 87 -0.02 -0.09 4.75
C GLY A 87 0.58 -0.85 3.56
N VAL A 88 -0.26 -1.32 2.63
CA VAL A 88 0.20 -2.02 1.42
C VAL A 88 0.17 -1.09 0.23
N HIS A 89 1.29 -0.96 -0.47
CA HIS A 89 1.45 -0.07 -1.61
C HIS A 89 1.87 -0.83 -2.88
N GLY A 90 1.43 -0.30 -4.02
CA GLY A 90 1.75 -0.84 -5.35
C GLY A 90 0.75 -1.88 -5.83
N ALA A 91 0.33 -1.76 -7.09
CA ALA A 91 -0.74 -2.59 -7.67
C ALA A 91 -0.47 -4.09 -7.56
N ASP A 92 0.73 -4.52 -7.93
CA ASP A 92 1.12 -5.93 -7.89
C ASP A 92 1.10 -6.51 -6.46
N THR A 93 1.65 -5.78 -5.48
CA THR A 93 1.64 -6.20 -4.08
C THR A 93 0.22 -6.30 -3.51
N ILE A 94 -0.66 -5.33 -3.86
CA ILE A 94 -2.08 -5.35 -3.49
C ILE A 94 -2.77 -6.58 -4.10
N GLN A 95 -2.53 -6.87 -5.37
CA GLN A 95 -3.09 -8.04 -6.06
C GLN A 95 -2.63 -9.35 -5.41
N GLN A 96 -1.36 -9.47 -5.07
CA GLN A 96 -0.83 -10.63 -4.35
C GLN A 96 -1.50 -10.80 -2.98
N CYS A 97 -1.67 -9.72 -2.21
CA CYS A 97 -2.39 -9.76 -0.93
C CYS A 97 -3.85 -10.17 -1.11
N LEU A 98 -4.54 -9.66 -2.14
CA LEU A 98 -5.92 -10.06 -2.46
C LEU A 98 -6.01 -11.54 -2.80
N ASN A 99 -5.12 -12.02 -3.67
CA ASN A 99 -5.09 -13.42 -4.11
C ASN A 99 -4.82 -14.40 -2.96
N ALA A 100 -4.00 -13.99 -1.99
CA ALA A 100 -3.67 -14.76 -0.80
C ALA A 100 -4.70 -14.60 0.35
N GLY A 101 -5.74 -13.76 0.19
CA GLY A 101 -6.72 -13.49 1.24
C GLY A 101 -6.16 -12.71 2.45
N LEU A 102 -5.09 -11.96 2.25
CA LEU A 102 -4.35 -11.26 3.29
C LEU A 102 -4.73 -9.78 3.42
N LEU A 103 -5.53 -9.23 2.51
CA LEU A 103 -5.99 -7.84 2.55
C LEU A 103 -7.31 -7.74 3.31
N ASP A 104 -7.37 -6.84 4.30
CA ASP A 104 -8.58 -6.62 5.11
C ASP A 104 -9.40 -5.43 4.60
N GLU A 105 -8.73 -4.44 4.01
CA GLU A 105 -9.33 -3.18 3.58
C GLU A 105 -8.62 -2.64 2.35
N LEU A 106 -9.40 -2.06 1.44
CA LEU A 106 -8.92 -1.42 0.23
C LEU A 106 -9.29 0.07 0.25
N ASN A 107 -8.26 0.93 0.24
CA ASN A 107 -8.42 2.38 0.15
C ASN A 107 -8.06 2.83 -1.27
N ILE A 108 -8.96 3.55 -1.92
CA ILE A 108 -8.79 4.05 -3.29
C ILE A 108 -9.08 5.55 -3.31
N ASP A 109 -8.11 6.31 -3.81
CA ASP A 109 -8.26 7.75 -4.03
C ASP A 109 -8.47 8.00 -5.52
N ILE A 110 -9.68 8.45 -5.88
CA ILE A 110 -10.03 8.79 -7.26
C ILE A 110 -9.87 10.29 -7.47
N ALA A 111 -8.78 10.69 -8.11
CA ALA A 111 -8.55 12.06 -8.48
C ALA A 111 -9.40 12.44 -9.71
N ALA A 112 -9.91 13.68 -9.74
CA ALA A 112 -10.69 14.22 -10.85
C ALA A 112 -9.80 14.57 -12.06
N VAL A 113 -9.03 13.60 -12.56
CA VAL A 113 -8.06 13.74 -13.66
C VAL A 113 -8.16 12.52 -14.57
N LEU A 114 -8.21 12.75 -15.89
CA LEU A 114 -8.15 11.70 -16.91
C LEU A 114 -6.76 11.66 -17.51
N LEU A 115 -6.02 10.57 -17.27
CA LEU A 115 -4.64 10.42 -17.73
C LEU A 115 -4.52 9.69 -19.09
N GLY A 116 -5.58 9.03 -19.54
CA GLY A 116 -5.61 8.28 -20.79
C GLY A 116 -4.91 6.92 -20.77
N SER A 117 -3.91 6.74 -19.90
CA SER A 117 -3.20 5.47 -19.70
C SER A 117 -2.67 5.36 -18.28
N GLY A 118 -2.29 4.16 -17.86
CA GLY A 118 -1.77 3.93 -16.52
C GLY A 118 -1.62 2.45 -16.18
N VAL A 119 -1.20 2.19 -14.94
CA VAL A 119 -1.13 0.84 -14.39
C VAL A 119 -2.51 0.40 -13.91
N ARG A 120 -2.95 -0.79 -14.30
CA ARG A 120 -4.21 -1.37 -13.83
C ARG A 120 -4.07 -1.86 -12.40
N LEU A 121 -4.93 -1.35 -11.53
CA LEU A 121 -4.87 -1.70 -10.10
C LEU A 121 -5.30 -3.17 -9.86
N PHE A 122 -6.24 -3.71 -10.65
CA PHE A 122 -6.79 -5.06 -10.49
C PHE A 122 -6.64 -5.84 -11.79
N ASP A 123 -5.43 -6.34 -12.08
CA ASP A 123 -5.15 -7.04 -13.33
C ASP A 123 -5.04 -8.56 -13.16
N HIS A 124 -4.24 -9.03 -12.23
CA HIS A 124 -3.92 -10.46 -12.05
C HIS A 124 -4.65 -11.10 -10.86
N LEU A 125 -5.97 -10.92 -10.78
CA LEU A 125 -6.76 -11.55 -9.72
C LEU A 125 -7.05 -13.00 -10.06
N ALA A 126 -6.71 -13.91 -9.13
CA ALA A 126 -6.89 -15.35 -9.28
C ALA A 126 -8.37 -15.77 -9.22
N LYS A 127 -9.18 -15.02 -8.46
CA LYS A 127 -10.62 -15.26 -8.34
C LYS A 127 -11.41 -14.01 -8.71
N THR A 128 -12.27 -14.12 -9.71
CA THR A 128 -13.15 -13.03 -10.16
C THR A 128 -14.57 -13.55 -10.38
N PRO A 129 -15.60 -12.74 -10.10
CA PRO A 129 -15.50 -11.39 -9.50
C PRO A 129 -15.11 -11.45 -8.00
N ALA A 130 -14.24 -10.51 -7.58
CA ALA A 130 -13.97 -10.26 -6.16
C ALA A 130 -14.99 -9.24 -5.64
N VAL A 131 -15.77 -9.61 -4.63
CA VAL A 131 -16.84 -8.77 -4.09
C VAL A 131 -16.34 -8.06 -2.84
N LEU A 132 -16.42 -6.74 -2.84
CA LEU A 132 -16.09 -5.89 -1.69
C LEU A 132 -17.34 -5.61 -0.83
N GLY A 133 -17.13 -5.19 0.40
CA GLY A 133 -18.19 -4.62 1.24
C GLY A 133 -18.61 -3.23 0.76
N ASN A 134 -19.65 -2.66 1.39
CA ASN A 134 -20.08 -1.30 1.08
C ASN A 134 -18.99 -0.28 1.44
N PRO A 135 -18.70 0.70 0.56
CA PRO A 135 -17.67 1.68 0.82
C PRO A 135 -18.09 2.73 1.83
N THR A 136 -17.12 3.22 2.59
CA THR A 136 -17.18 4.56 3.16
C THR A 136 -16.66 5.54 2.12
N VAL A 137 -17.42 6.61 1.86
CA VAL A 137 -17.09 7.63 0.87
C VAL A 137 -16.77 8.94 1.57
N ILE A 138 -15.59 9.49 1.32
CA ILE A 138 -15.14 10.77 1.88
C ILE A 138 -14.88 11.72 0.71
N PRO A 139 -15.71 12.76 0.53
CA PRO A 139 -15.50 13.73 -0.53
C PRO A 139 -14.36 14.70 -0.17
N GLY A 140 -13.44 14.88 -1.10
CA GLY A 140 -12.40 15.91 -1.06
C GLY A 140 -12.58 16.92 -2.19
N VAL A 141 -11.66 17.87 -2.29
CA VAL A 141 -11.62 18.82 -3.42
C VAL A 141 -10.72 18.23 -4.50
N GLY A 142 -11.31 17.88 -5.64
CA GLY A 142 -10.61 17.24 -6.76
C GLY A 142 -10.23 15.77 -6.51
N VAL A 143 -10.76 15.16 -5.46
CA VAL A 143 -10.53 13.75 -5.12
C VAL A 143 -11.73 13.19 -4.36
N THR A 144 -12.00 11.90 -4.56
CA THR A 144 -12.93 11.13 -3.73
C THR A 144 -12.17 9.97 -3.11
N HIS A 145 -12.22 9.86 -1.78
CA HIS A 145 -11.61 8.76 -1.04
C HIS A 145 -12.66 7.68 -0.82
N LEU A 146 -12.32 6.45 -1.19
CA LEU A 146 -13.18 5.27 -1.05
C LEU A 146 -12.47 4.25 -0.16
N ARG A 147 -13.17 3.76 0.86
CA ARG A 147 -12.68 2.76 1.77
C ARG A 147 -13.61 1.56 1.74
N TYR A 148 -13.12 0.43 1.25
CA TYR A 148 -13.88 -0.81 1.12
C TYR A 148 -13.37 -1.86 2.09
N PRO A 149 -14.22 -2.47 2.91
CA PRO A 149 -13.87 -3.73 3.57
C PRO A 149 -13.76 -4.85 2.54
N VAL A 150 -12.69 -5.63 2.62
CA VAL A 150 -12.49 -6.81 1.76
C VAL A 150 -13.17 -8.01 2.41
N ARG A 151 -14.06 -8.66 1.66
CA ARG A 151 -14.71 -9.89 2.11
C ARG A 151 -13.77 -11.07 1.89
N LYS A 152 -13.39 -11.73 2.96
CA LYS A 152 -12.67 -13.01 2.87
C LYS A 152 -13.65 -14.10 2.49
N ALA A 153 -13.27 -14.90 1.50
CA ALA A 153 -14.07 -16.07 1.09
C ALA A 153 -13.99 -17.17 2.15
#